data_a5044ad3b99c0babf27b9912f06329c0
#
_entry.id   a5044ad3b99c0babf27b9912f06329c0
#
_cell.length_a   1.000
_cell.length_b   1.000
_cell.length_c   1.000
_cell.angle_alpha   90.00
_cell.angle_beta   90.00
_cell.angle_gamma   90.00
#
_symmetry.space_group_name_H-M   'P 1'
#
loop_
_entity.id
_entity.type
_entity.pdbx_description
1 polymer ?
#
loop_
_entity_poly.entity_id
_entity_poly.type
_entity_poly.pdbx_seq_one_letter_code
_entity_poly.pdbx_strand_id
1 'polypeptide(L)'
;SLVGSEMCIRDRLEAWVAYALKNDAVILYDAAYEAFVDDPAIPRSIFVVEDARKCAIELCSLSKTAGFTGTRCGYTVVPHALVRKTESGKELELNKMWLRRQTTKFNGVPYIIQRGAEAVFSEQGQKECREMLAFYKENARIMAEGLRRKGIKFYGGTHSPYIWLQCPQGMSSWEFFDFLLEKLAVVGTPGAGFGAMGEGYFRLSAFGSRENTIEAMERIEKEL
;
A
#
# COMPACT_ATOMS: atom_id res chain seq x y z
N SER A 1 -7.03 13.57 7.13
CA SER A 1 -7.81 12.74 8.06
C SER A 1 -8.33 11.53 7.31
N LEU A 2 -7.75 10.34 7.56
CA LEU A 2 -8.20 9.04 7.02
C LEU A 2 -9.30 8.41 7.89
N VAL A 3 -10.06 9.22 8.60
CA VAL A 3 -11.22 8.80 9.37
C VAL A 3 -12.47 9.30 8.66
N GLY A 4 -12.80 8.61 7.57
CA GLY A 4 -14.11 8.71 6.96
C GLY A 4 -14.76 7.33 6.97
N SER A 5 -16.08 7.26 7.07
CA SER A 5 -16.82 6.01 6.91
C SER A 5 -16.44 5.35 5.56
N GLU A 6 -16.56 4.05 5.46
CA GLU A 6 -16.27 3.25 4.26
C GLU A 6 -16.96 3.78 3.00
N MET A 7 -18.16 4.32 3.15
CA MET A 7 -18.89 5.05 2.13
C MET A 7 -18.10 6.24 1.55
N CYS A 8 -17.33 6.95 2.40
CA CYS A 8 -16.50 8.07 1.96
C CYS A 8 -15.32 7.67 1.03
N ILE A 9 -14.85 6.42 1.07
CA ILE A 9 -13.72 6.00 0.20
C ILE A 9 -14.22 5.81 -1.23
N ARG A 10 -15.34 5.14 -1.42
CA ARG A 10 -15.96 4.96 -2.73
C ARG A 10 -16.35 6.30 -3.36
N ASP A 11 -17.05 7.15 -2.60
CA ASP A 11 -17.46 8.48 -3.06
C ASP A 11 -16.25 9.34 -3.46
N ARG A 12 -15.13 9.21 -2.76
CA ARG A 12 -13.87 9.89 -3.13
C ARG A 12 -13.29 9.38 -4.43
N LEU A 13 -13.32 8.06 -4.67
CA LEU A 13 -12.87 7.50 -5.95
C LEU A 13 -13.75 7.99 -7.09
N GLU A 14 -15.06 8.03 -6.91
CA GLU A 14 -16.01 8.58 -7.88
C GLU A 14 -15.73 10.06 -8.16
N ALA A 15 -15.49 10.87 -7.12
CA ALA A 15 -15.11 12.28 -7.26
C ALA A 15 -13.78 12.46 -8.01
N TRP A 16 -12.78 11.61 -7.74
CA TRP A 16 -11.50 11.62 -8.47
C TRP A 16 -11.67 11.25 -9.94
N VAL A 17 -12.48 10.23 -10.23
CA VAL A 17 -12.79 9.81 -11.61
C VAL A 17 -13.51 10.93 -12.35
N ALA A 18 -14.53 11.54 -11.74
CA ALA A 18 -15.24 12.68 -12.31
C ALA A 18 -14.30 13.88 -12.59
N TYR A 19 -13.40 14.18 -11.64
CA TYR A 19 -12.40 15.23 -11.82
C TYR A 19 -11.46 14.92 -13.00
N ALA A 20 -10.95 13.69 -13.07
CA ALA A 20 -10.02 13.29 -14.12
C ALA A 20 -10.65 13.37 -15.51
N LEU A 21 -11.90 12.91 -15.63
CA LEU A 21 -12.65 13.01 -16.90
C LEU A 21 -12.91 14.46 -17.32
N LYS A 22 -13.28 15.31 -16.36
CA LYS A 22 -13.54 16.74 -16.62
C LYS A 22 -12.28 17.48 -17.07
N ASN A 23 -11.10 17.11 -16.56
CA ASN A 23 -9.84 17.82 -16.79
C ASN A 23 -8.89 17.09 -17.76
N ASP A 24 -9.37 16.09 -18.49
CA ASP A 24 -8.57 15.23 -19.37
C ASP A 24 -7.30 14.66 -18.70
N ALA A 25 -7.39 14.38 -17.40
CA ALA A 25 -6.30 13.84 -16.60
C ALA A 25 -6.33 12.31 -16.55
N VAL A 26 -5.19 11.70 -16.19
CA VAL A 26 -5.06 10.26 -15.95
C VAL A 26 -4.74 10.01 -14.50
N ILE A 27 -5.50 9.12 -13.87
CA ILE A 27 -5.26 8.64 -12.52
C ILE A 27 -4.27 7.46 -12.58
N LEU A 28 -3.17 7.55 -11.86
CA LEU A 28 -2.30 6.41 -11.55
C LEU A 28 -2.72 5.89 -10.18
N TYR A 29 -3.41 4.76 -10.16
CA TYR A 29 -3.91 4.14 -8.94
C TYR A 29 -2.95 3.07 -8.46
N ASP A 30 -2.23 3.34 -7.36
CA ASP A 30 -1.31 2.39 -6.75
C ASP A 30 -2.07 1.43 -5.82
N ALA A 31 -2.25 0.20 -6.28
CA ALA A 31 -2.95 -0.88 -5.58
C ALA A 31 -2.00 -1.88 -4.91
N ALA A 32 -0.74 -1.49 -4.63
CA ALA A 32 0.28 -2.42 -4.14
C ALA A 32 -0.05 -3.08 -2.78
N TYR A 33 -0.96 -2.50 -2.00
CA TYR A 33 -1.40 -3.00 -0.69
C TYR A 33 -2.87 -3.41 -0.65
N GLU A 34 -3.56 -3.52 -1.80
CA GLU A 34 -4.98 -3.82 -1.89
C GLU A 34 -5.37 -5.12 -1.16
N ALA A 35 -4.46 -6.09 -1.14
CA ALA A 35 -4.70 -7.39 -0.50
C ALA A 35 -4.85 -7.31 1.03
N PHE A 36 -4.40 -6.23 1.67
CA PHE A 36 -4.61 -5.99 3.10
C PHE A 36 -6.02 -5.49 3.42
N VAL A 37 -6.78 -5.05 2.41
CA VAL A 37 -8.18 -4.65 2.57
C VAL A 37 -9.04 -5.91 2.56
N ASP A 38 -9.63 -6.25 3.69
CA ASP A 38 -10.54 -7.39 3.88
C ASP A 38 -11.99 -6.99 4.12
N ASP A 39 -12.24 -5.69 4.30
CA ASP A 39 -13.59 -5.16 4.37
C ASP A 39 -14.19 -5.08 2.97
N PRO A 40 -15.30 -5.81 2.70
CA PRO A 40 -15.95 -5.82 1.38
C PRO A 40 -16.56 -4.46 0.98
N ALA A 41 -16.78 -3.57 1.94
CA ALA A 41 -17.27 -2.23 1.66
C ALA A 41 -16.18 -1.28 1.11
N ILE A 42 -14.91 -1.61 1.35
CA ILE A 42 -13.77 -0.80 0.89
C ILE A 42 -13.30 -1.26 -0.49
N PRO A 43 -13.33 -0.41 -1.51
CA PRO A 43 -12.85 -0.74 -2.84
C PRO A 43 -11.35 -1.12 -2.85
N ARG A 44 -11.02 -2.26 -3.44
CA ARG A 44 -9.64 -2.72 -3.65
C ARG A 44 -9.09 -2.29 -5.01
N SER A 45 -9.94 -1.88 -5.93
CA SER A 45 -9.61 -1.45 -7.28
C SER A 45 -10.38 -0.19 -7.63
N ILE A 46 -9.75 0.71 -8.40
CA ILE A 46 -10.43 1.89 -8.93
C ILE A 46 -11.49 1.51 -9.98
N PHE A 47 -11.37 0.34 -10.59
CA PHE A 47 -12.29 -0.12 -11.65
C PHE A 47 -13.66 -0.59 -11.14
N VAL A 48 -13.93 -0.49 -9.83
CA VAL A 48 -15.30 -0.57 -9.29
C VAL A 48 -16.14 0.67 -9.63
N VAL A 49 -15.48 1.78 -10.00
CA VAL A 49 -16.11 2.98 -10.51
C VAL A 49 -16.29 2.83 -12.02
N GLU A 50 -17.52 2.97 -12.51
CA GLU A 50 -17.91 2.64 -13.89
C GLU A 50 -17.01 3.30 -14.96
N ASP A 51 -16.78 4.60 -14.84
CA ASP A 51 -16.03 5.38 -15.81
C ASP A 51 -14.52 5.38 -15.62
N ALA A 52 -14.00 4.74 -14.58
CA ALA A 52 -12.56 4.71 -14.30
C ALA A 52 -11.73 4.14 -15.45
N ARG A 53 -12.30 3.20 -16.23
CA ARG A 53 -11.63 2.61 -17.41
C ARG A 53 -11.28 3.63 -18.49
N LYS A 54 -11.89 4.80 -18.48
CA LYS A 54 -11.62 5.89 -19.42
C LYS A 54 -10.53 6.84 -18.97
N CYS A 55 -10.15 6.79 -17.67
CA CYS A 55 -9.22 7.77 -17.10
C CYS A 55 -8.24 7.20 -16.07
N ALA A 56 -8.19 5.89 -15.83
CA ALA A 56 -7.30 5.34 -14.83
C ALA A 56 -6.40 4.21 -15.35
N ILE A 57 -5.21 4.13 -14.76
CA ILE A 57 -4.25 3.02 -14.86
C ILE A 57 -4.07 2.48 -13.45
N GLU A 58 -4.20 1.16 -13.26
CA GLU A 58 -4.00 0.51 -11.98
C GLU A 58 -2.67 -0.24 -11.93
N LEU A 59 -1.91 0.00 -10.88
CA LEU A 59 -0.59 -0.58 -10.63
C LEU A 59 -0.70 -1.59 -9.50
N CYS A 60 -0.47 -2.87 -9.81
CA CYS A 60 -0.59 -3.98 -8.88
C CYS A 60 0.77 -4.61 -8.59
N SER A 61 0.96 -5.10 -7.38
CA SER A 61 2.21 -5.70 -6.96
C SER A 61 1.99 -7.01 -6.21
N LEU A 62 2.72 -8.06 -6.58
CA LEU A 62 2.75 -9.30 -5.82
C LEU A 62 3.76 -9.28 -4.66
N SER A 63 4.54 -8.20 -4.54
CA SER A 63 5.55 -8.07 -3.47
C SER A 63 4.95 -8.20 -2.08
N LYS A 64 3.77 -7.63 -1.86
CA LYS A 64 3.10 -7.61 -0.55
C LYS A 64 1.97 -8.63 -0.46
N THR A 65 1.32 -8.92 -1.59
CA THR A 65 0.22 -9.88 -1.68
C THR A 65 0.70 -11.32 -1.54
N ALA A 66 1.87 -11.65 -2.10
CA ALA A 66 2.37 -13.02 -2.23
C ALA A 66 3.87 -13.18 -1.92
N GLY A 67 4.48 -12.22 -1.22
CA GLY A 67 5.88 -12.32 -0.82
C GLY A 67 6.91 -12.16 -1.97
N PHE A 68 6.53 -11.64 -3.13
CA PHE A 68 7.39 -11.48 -4.30
C PHE A 68 8.37 -10.30 -4.22
N THR A 69 8.67 -9.81 -3.01
CA THR A 69 9.58 -8.66 -2.83
C THR A 69 10.96 -8.91 -3.42
N GLY A 70 11.52 -10.11 -3.24
CA GLY A 70 12.84 -10.49 -3.78
C GLY A 70 12.80 -10.91 -5.25
N THR A 71 11.70 -11.50 -5.72
CA THR A 71 11.55 -12.02 -7.09
C THR A 71 11.05 -10.98 -8.08
N ARG A 72 10.58 -9.83 -7.62
CA ARG A 72 10.23 -8.64 -8.42
C ARG A 72 9.12 -8.90 -9.44
N CYS A 73 7.88 -9.05 -9.00
CA CYS A 73 6.74 -9.21 -9.89
C CYS A 73 5.58 -8.29 -9.53
N GLY A 74 5.02 -7.66 -10.52
CA GLY A 74 3.82 -6.85 -10.48
C GLY A 74 3.21 -6.77 -11.87
N TYR A 75 2.04 -6.17 -11.98
CA TYR A 75 1.37 -5.97 -13.25
C TYR A 75 0.65 -4.62 -13.27
N THR A 76 0.42 -4.12 -14.48
CA THR A 76 -0.26 -2.84 -14.71
C THR A 76 -1.48 -3.08 -15.59
N VAL A 77 -2.62 -2.61 -15.14
CA VAL A 77 -3.87 -2.66 -15.91
C VAL A 77 -4.06 -1.33 -16.63
N VAL A 78 -3.93 -1.36 -17.95
CA VAL A 78 -4.19 -0.20 -18.81
C VAL A 78 -5.38 -0.53 -19.70
N PRO A 79 -6.58 0.00 -19.42
CA PRO A 79 -7.77 -0.30 -20.21
C PRO A 79 -7.67 0.18 -21.66
N HIS A 80 -8.26 -0.58 -22.61
CA HIS A 80 -8.36 -0.14 -24.00
C HIS A 80 -9.24 1.10 -24.19
N ALA A 81 -10.19 1.32 -23.27
CA ALA A 81 -11.04 2.51 -23.26
C ALA A 81 -10.30 3.79 -22.87
N LEU A 82 -9.07 3.68 -22.37
CA LEU A 82 -8.24 4.82 -22.01
C LEU A 82 -7.60 5.42 -23.27
N VAL A 83 -8.28 6.37 -23.85
CA VAL A 83 -7.90 7.08 -25.08
C VAL A 83 -7.59 8.54 -24.73
N ARG A 84 -6.61 9.11 -25.38
CA ARG A 84 -6.25 10.54 -25.29
C ARG A 84 -6.10 11.12 -26.68
N LYS A 85 -6.25 12.45 -26.80
CA LYS A 85 -6.04 13.16 -28.05
C LYS A 85 -4.74 13.92 -28.02
N THR A 86 -4.01 13.90 -29.14
CA THR A 86 -2.87 14.81 -29.38
C THR A 86 -3.37 16.22 -29.63
N GLU A 87 -2.46 17.18 -29.62
CA GLU A 87 -2.76 18.57 -30.03
C GLU A 87 -3.34 18.65 -31.45
N SER A 88 -2.97 17.74 -32.33
CA SER A 88 -3.51 17.61 -33.69
C SER A 88 -4.87 16.91 -33.78
N GLY A 89 -5.44 16.51 -32.62
CA GLY A 89 -6.74 15.81 -32.54
C GLY A 89 -6.69 14.31 -32.84
N LYS A 90 -5.52 13.72 -33.06
CA LYS A 90 -5.36 12.29 -33.29
C LYS A 90 -5.61 11.52 -32.00
N GLU A 91 -6.44 10.49 -32.06
CA GLU A 91 -6.67 9.60 -30.92
C GLU A 91 -5.51 8.62 -30.73
N LEU A 92 -5.13 8.44 -29.46
CA LEU A 92 -4.08 7.53 -29.00
C LEU A 92 -4.65 6.61 -27.92
N GLU A 93 -4.64 5.32 -28.17
CA GLU A 93 -4.94 4.30 -27.15
C GLU A 93 -3.71 4.11 -26.24
N LEU A 94 -3.80 4.48 -24.97
CA LEU A 94 -2.69 4.36 -24.02
C LEU A 94 -2.27 2.90 -23.81
N ASN A 95 -3.21 1.95 -23.92
CA ASN A 95 -2.91 0.52 -23.86
C ASN A 95 -1.90 0.11 -24.95
N LYS A 96 -2.12 0.51 -26.19
CA LYS A 96 -1.19 0.20 -27.30
C LYS A 96 0.19 0.83 -27.10
N MET A 97 0.22 2.06 -26.60
CA MET A 97 1.46 2.76 -26.29
C MET A 97 2.22 2.07 -25.16
N TRP A 98 1.52 1.69 -24.08
CA TRP A 98 2.08 0.97 -22.96
C TRP A 98 2.63 -0.40 -23.38
N LEU A 99 1.86 -1.18 -24.12
CA LEU A 99 2.28 -2.48 -24.67
C LEU A 99 3.56 -2.34 -25.50
N ARG A 100 3.60 -1.35 -26.41
CA ARG A 100 4.80 -1.06 -27.21
C ARG A 100 6.00 -0.73 -26.34
N ARG A 101 5.83 0.13 -25.35
CA ARG A 101 6.89 0.49 -24.42
C ARG A 101 7.38 -0.73 -23.63
N GLN A 102 6.45 -1.49 -23.04
CA GLN A 102 6.75 -2.66 -22.23
C GLN A 102 7.56 -3.70 -23.03
N THR A 103 7.07 -4.07 -24.20
CA THR A 103 7.71 -5.10 -25.06
C THR A 103 9.02 -4.64 -25.68
N THR A 104 9.29 -3.33 -25.73
CA THR A 104 10.55 -2.80 -26.29
C THR A 104 11.62 -2.58 -25.22
N LYS A 105 11.22 -2.14 -24.02
CA LYS A 105 12.15 -1.71 -22.96
C LYS A 105 12.45 -2.79 -21.92
N PHE A 106 11.52 -3.71 -21.66
CA PHE A 106 11.63 -4.63 -20.54
C PHE A 106 11.28 -6.10 -20.90
N ASN A 107 10.29 -6.35 -21.75
CA ASN A 107 9.73 -7.66 -22.10
C ASN A 107 9.04 -8.44 -20.96
N GLY A 108 9.04 -7.93 -19.75
CA GLY A 108 8.46 -8.58 -18.59
C GLY A 108 9.50 -9.26 -17.68
N VAL A 109 9.02 -9.76 -16.54
CA VAL A 109 9.84 -10.50 -15.59
C VAL A 109 10.22 -11.89 -16.14
N PRO A 110 11.26 -12.57 -15.60
CA PRO A 110 11.65 -13.90 -16.03
C PRO A 110 10.47 -14.88 -16.05
N TYR A 111 10.44 -15.79 -17.04
CA TYR A 111 9.33 -16.72 -17.25
C TYR A 111 9.01 -17.56 -15.99
N ILE A 112 10.04 -18.04 -15.28
CA ILE A 112 9.85 -18.79 -14.04
C ILE A 112 9.10 -17.98 -12.97
N ILE A 113 9.35 -16.68 -12.90
CA ILE A 113 8.63 -15.76 -11.99
C ILE A 113 7.19 -15.56 -12.44
N GLN A 114 6.94 -15.49 -13.75
CA GLN A 114 5.57 -15.40 -14.28
C GLN A 114 4.78 -16.68 -13.97
N ARG A 115 5.39 -17.86 -14.04
CA ARG A 115 4.74 -19.13 -13.65
C ARG A 115 4.45 -19.18 -12.16
N GLY A 116 5.36 -18.67 -11.31
CA GLY A 116 5.09 -18.49 -9.87
C GLY A 116 3.96 -17.50 -9.61
N ALA A 117 3.92 -16.40 -10.36
CA ALA A 117 2.84 -15.41 -10.27
C ALA A 117 1.47 -15.99 -10.69
N GLU A 118 1.44 -16.84 -11.72
CA GLU A 118 0.21 -17.54 -12.12
C GLU A 118 -0.32 -18.43 -10.98
N ALA A 119 0.57 -19.13 -10.28
CA ALA A 119 0.18 -19.96 -9.13
C ALA A 119 -0.48 -19.17 -7.99
N VAL A 120 -0.13 -17.90 -7.81
CA VAL A 120 -0.78 -16.99 -6.83
C VAL A 120 -2.28 -16.90 -7.06
N PHE A 121 -2.74 -16.96 -8.30
CA PHE A 121 -4.16 -16.85 -8.66
C PHE A 121 -4.91 -18.18 -8.62
N SER A 122 -4.25 -19.32 -8.34
CA SER A 122 -4.92 -20.59 -8.07
C SER A 122 -5.64 -20.54 -6.72
N GLU A 123 -6.58 -21.47 -6.51
CA GLU A 123 -7.30 -21.60 -5.24
C GLU A 123 -6.32 -21.81 -4.06
N GLN A 124 -5.34 -22.69 -4.24
CA GLN A 124 -4.30 -22.95 -3.24
C GLN A 124 -3.44 -21.72 -3.00
N GLY A 125 -2.97 -21.04 -4.05
CA GLY A 125 -2.16 -19.83 -3.93
C GLY A 125 -2.91 -18.70 -3.21
N GLN A 126 -4.18 -18.51 -3.52
CA GLN A 126 -5.03 -17.53 -2.82
C GLN A 126 -5.21 -17.87 -1.33
N LYS A 127 -5.31 -19.16 -0.99
CA LYS A 127 -5.37 -19.60 0.42
C LYS A 127 -4.07 -19.27 1.15
N GLU A 128 -2.93 -19.64 0.60
CA GLU A 128 -1.61 -19.37 1.18
C GLU A 128 -1.34 -17.88 1.34
N CYS A 129 -1.71 -17.06 0.35
CA CYS A 129 -1.61 -15.60 0.45
C CYS A 129 -2.46 -15.04 1.59
N ARG A 130 -3.70 -15.54 1.77
CA ARG A 130 -4.54 -15.10 2.89
C ARG A 130 -3.94 -15.46 4.25
N GLU A 131 -3.37 -16.65 4.39
CA GLU A 131 -2.70 -17.08 5.63
C GLU A 131 -1.49 -16.17 5.95
N MET A 132 -0.67 -15.86 4.95
CA MET A 132 0.46 -14.95 5.10
C MET A 132 0.01 -13.52 5.46
N LEU A 133 -1.03 -13.02 4.81
CA LEU A 133 -1.59 -11.70 5.11
C LEU A 133 -2.18 -11.64 6.51
N ALA A 134 -2.88 -12.69 6.95
CA ALA A 134 -3.40 -12.80 8.31
C ALA A 134 -2.28 -12.76 9.36
N PHE A 135 -1.13 -13.37 9.07
CA PHE A 135 0.04 -13.30 9.95
C PHE A 135 0.53 -11.86 10.14
N TYR A 136 0.67 -11.09 9.06
CA TYR A 136 1.10 -9.69 9.15
C TYR A 136 0.03 -8.77 9.77
N LYS A 137 -1.24 -9.01 9.50
CA LYS A 137 -2.33 -8.28 10.16
C LYS A 137 -2.35 -8.48 11.67
N GLU A 138 -2.07 -9.70 12.11
CA GLU A 138 -1.95 -9.97 13.54
C GLU A 138 -0.76 -9.24 14.17
N ASN A 139 0.39 -9.13 13.47
CA ASN A 139 1.50 -8.29 13.93
C ASN A 139 1.08 -6.82 14.07
N ALA A 140 0.37 -6.31 13.08
CA ALA A 140 -0.14 -4.93 13.13
C ALA A 140 -1.13 -4.73 14.29
N ARG A 141 -1.99 -5.72 14.58
CA ARG A 141 -2.92 -5.69 15.71
C ARG A 141 -2.17 -5.63 17.05
N ILE A 142 -1.14 -6.46 17.22
CA ILE A 142 -0.31 -6.46 18.43
C ILE A 142 0.33 -5.09 18.65
N MET A 143 0.93 -4.49 17.62
CA MET A 143 1.50 -3.15 17.69
C MET A 143 0.45 -2.10 18.05
N ALA A 144 -0.70 -2.12 17.37
CA ALA A 144 -1.78 -1.16 17.60
C ALA A 144 -2.33 -1.25 19.03
N GLU A 145 -2.47 -2.44 19.57
CA GLU A 145 -2.93 -2.64 20.95
C GLU A 145 -1.91 -2.15 21.96
N GLY A 146 -0.61 -2.43 21.76
CA GLY A 146 0.45 -1.91 22.63
C GLY A 146 0.48 -0.38 22.65
N LEU A 147 0.41 0.26 21.49
CA LEU A 147 0.35 1.72 21.39
C LEU A 147 -0.89 2.32 22.06
N ARG A 148 -2.06 1.65 21.93
CA ARG A 148 -3.29 2.09 22.64
C ARG A 148 -3.13 2.00 24.15
N ARG A 149 -2.54 0.93 24.69
CA ARG A 149 -2.28 0.79 26.13
C ARG A 149 -1.43 1.94 26.68
N LYS A 150 -0.50 2.44 25.86
CA LYS A 150 0.36 3.60 26.21
C LYS A 150 -0.25 4.95 25.85
N GLY A 151 -1.47 5.01 25.32
CA GLY A 151 -2.12 6.25 24.92
C GLY A 151 -1.45 6.96 23.74
N ILE A 152 -0.60 6.27 22.97
CA ILE A 152 0.10 6.83 21.81
C ILE A 152 -0.88 6.93 20.65
N LYS A 153 -0.99 8.12 20.08
CA LYS A 153 -1.83 8.36 18.90
C LYS A 153 -1.21 7.77 17.66
N PHE A 154 -1.97 7.00 16.89
CA PHE A 154 -1.51 6.41 15.64
C PHE A 154 -2.63 6.27 14.62
N TYR A 155 -2.24 5.96 13.39
CA TYR A 155 -3.09 5.70 12.23
C TYR A 155 -2.61 4.44 11.51
N GLY A 156 -3.49 3.77 10.76
CA GLY A 156 -3.17 2.54 10.02
C GLY A 156 -3.28 1.28 10.88
N GLY A 157 -2.68 0.19 10.40
CA GLY A 157 -2.65 -1.11 11.09
C GLY A 157 -3.90 -1.98 10.91
N THR A 158 -4.95 -1.51 10.21
CA THR A 158 -6.16 -2.30 9.90
C THR A 158 -6.13 -2.82 8.46
N HIS A 159 -6.08 -1.91 7.49
CA HIS A 159 -6.03 -2.23 6.06
C HIS A 159 -4.65 -1.95 5.45
N SER A 160 -3.62 -1.94 6.30
CA SER A 160 -2.24 -1.68 5.94
C SER A 160 -1.30 -2.39 6.92
N PRO A 161 -0.15 -2.89 6.48
CA PRO A 161 0.86 -3.46 7.35
C PRO A 161 1.69 -2.40 8.09
N TYR A 162 1.36 -1.13 7.91
CA TYR A 162 2.07 -0.02 8.52
C TYR A 162 1.24 0.66 9.58
N ILE A 163 1.93 1.09 10.65
CA ILE A 163 1.41 1.96 11.69
C ILE A 163 2.18 3.27 11.64
N TRP A 164 1.44 4.36 11.51
CA TRP A 164 1.94 5.73 11.52
C TRP A 164 1.59 6.37 12.86
N LEU A 165 2.54 6.43 13.76
CA LEU A 165 2.35 6.95 15.11
C LEU A 165 2.89 8.38 15.26
N GLN A 166 2.31 9.15 16.15
CA GLN A 166 2.85 10.41 16.59
C GLN A 166 3.94 10.14 17.64
N CYS A 167 5.12 10.75 17.46
CA CYS A 167 6.23 10.58 18.40
C CYS A 167 5.79 11.05 19.80
N PRO A 168 6.00 10.23 20.83
CA PRO A 168 5.58 10.56 22.20
C PRO A 168 6.43 11.68 22.79
N GLN A 169 5.93 12.32 23.84
CA GLN A 169 6.68 13.32 24.63
C GLN A 169 7.19 14.53 23.83
N GLY A 170 6.64 14.79 22.65
CA GLY A 170 7.08 15.90 21.79
C GLY A 170 8.41 15.68 21.09
N MET A 171 8.94 14.46 21.07
CA MET A 171 10.17 14.13 20.35
C MET A 171 10.00 14.38 18.85
N SER A 172 11.08 14.85 18.22
CA SER A 172 11.21 14.85 16.77
C SER A 172 11.28 13.42 16.22
N SER A 173 11.11 13.26 14.91
CA SER A 173 11.18 11.94 14.26
C SER A 173 12.54 11.25 14.48
N TRP A 174 13.63 12.01 14.47
CA TRP A 174 14.98 11.48 14.68
C TRP A 174 15.32 11.23 16.15
N GLU A 175 14.90 12.09 17.07
CA GLU A 175 15.07 11.84 18.52
C GLU A 175 14.34 10.56 18.93
N PHE A 176 13.16 10.31 18.37
CA PHE A 176 12.43 9.06 18.65
C PHE A 176 13.10 7.85 17.98
N PHE A 177 13.71 8.01 16.81
CA PHE A 177 14.52 6.95 16.20
C PHE A 177 15.70 6.56 17.09
N ASP A 178 16.48 7.54 17.55
CA ASP A 178 17.65 7.33 18.41
C ASP A 178 17.23 6.69 19.74
N PHE A 179 16.12 7.16 20.34
CA PHE A 179 15.55 6.55 21.55
C PHE A 179 15.19 5.08 21.34
N LEU A 180 14.49 4.74 20.26
CA LEU A 180 14.10 3.36 19.95
C LEU A 180 15.33 2.48 19.71
N LEU A 181 16.31 2.98 18.96
CA LEU A 181 17.51 2.23 18.61
C LEU A 181 18.39 2.00 19.84
N GLU A 182 18.75 3.06 20.57
CA GLU A 182 19.74 3.00 21.65
C GLU A 182 19.20 2.39 22.94
N LYS A 183 17.93 2.66 23.28
CA LYS A 183 17.32 2.20 24.52
C LYS A 183 16.59 0.88 24.38
N LEU A 184 15.96 0.66 23.22
CA LEU A 184 15.03 -0.46 23.05
C LEU A 184 15.53 -1.50 22.02
N ALA A 185 16.60 -1.20 21.28
CA ALA A 185 17.07 -1.99 20.13
C ALA A 185 15.93 -2.28 19.11
N VAL A 186 15.09 -1.26 18.86
CA VAL A 186 13.97 -1.31 17.90
C VAL A 186 14.27 -0.35 16.76
N VAL A 187 14.10 -0.82 15.54
CA VAL A 187 14.32 -0.02 14.32
C VAL A 187 12.98 0.18 13.58
N GLY A 188 12.71 1.41 13.21
CA GLY A 188 11.59 1.78 12.38
C GLY A 188 11.97 2.92 11.41
N THR A 189 11.01 3.65 10.90
CA THR A 189 11.30 4.72 9.91
C THR A 189 10.84 6.07 10.46
N PRO A 190 11.79 7.04 10.63
CA PRO A 190 11.43 8.40 11.01
C PRO A 190 10.47 9.04 9.99
N GLY A 191 9.44 9.70 10.48
CA GLY A 191 8.44 10.32 9.61
C GLY A 191 9.01 11.44 8.76
N ALA A 192 10.02 12.17 9.24
CA ALA A 192 10.77 13.17 8.47
C ALA A 192 11.33 12.62 7.15
N GLY A 193 11.62 11.31 7.06
CA GLY A 193 12.05 10.63 5.83
C GLY A 193 10.98 10.60 4.72
N PHE A 194 9.71 10.93 5.04
CA PHE A 194 8.61 11.04 4.09
C PHE A 194 8.28 12.49 3.72
N GLY A 195 9.12 13.44 4.11
CA GLY A 195 8.96 14.87 3.85
C GLY A 195 8.64 15.66 5.12
N ALA A 196 8.65 16.99 4.99
CA ALA A 196 8.52 17.92 6.13
C ALA A 196 7.25 17.69 6.98
N MET A 197 6.13 17.31 6.35
CA MET A 197 4.87 17.03 7.06
C MET A 197 4.89 15.72 7.87
N GLY A 198 5.93 14.91 7.70
CA GLY A 198 6.16 13.70 8.51
C GLY A 198 6.94 13.94 9.80
N GLU A 199 7.42 15.17 10.03
CA GLU A 199 8.14 15.52 11.26
C GLU A 199 7.24 15.33 12.50
N GLY A 200 7.83 14.78 13.58
CA GLY A 200 7.10 14.39 14.78
C GLY A 200 6.25 13.11 14.64
N TYR A 201 6.44 12.37 13.55
CA TYR A 201 5.82 11.07 13.33
C TYR A 201 6.84 9.97 13.10
N PHE A 202 6.39 8.72 13.22
CA PHE A 202 7.21 7.55 13.03
C PHE A 202 6.42 6.39 12.42
N ARG A 203 7.05 5.59 11.55
CA ARG A 203 6.41 4.43 10.94
C ARG A 203 6.96 3.12 11.48
N LEU A 204 6.08 2.29 12.01
CA LEU A 204 6.34 0.87 12.30
C LEU A 204 5.82 0.01 11.15
N SER A 205 6.44 -1.16 10.97
CA SER A 205 6.09 -2.13 9.93
C SER A 205 5.79 -3.49 10.55
N ALA A 206 4.71 -4.11 10.12
CA ALA A 206 4.28 -5.43 10.56
C ALA A 206 4.98 -6.60 9.81
N PHE A 207 5.90 -6.31 8.91
CA PHE A 207 6.64 -7.31 8.11
C PHE A 207 7.80 -8.00 8.88
N GLY A 208 7.68 -8.15 10.18
CA GLY A 208 8.64 -8.85 11.03
C GLY A 208 8.16 -10.24 11.45
N SER A 209 8.99 -10.95 12.23
CA SER A 209 8.52 -12.14 12.92
C SER A 209 7.54 -11.79 14.04
N ARG A 210 6.73 -12.74 14.47
CA ARG A 210 5.79 -12.57 15.58
C ARG A 210 6.53 -12.31 16.89
N GLU A 211 7.57 -13.09 17.13
CA GLU A 211 8.38 -13.02 18.34
C GLU A 211 9.02 -11.64 18.47
N ASN A 212 9.68 -11.16 17.42
CA ASN A 212 10.31 -9.83 17.42
C ASN A 212 9.28 -8.70 17.57
N THR A 213 8.08 -8.88 17.00
CA THR A 213 6.99 -7.89 17.13
C THR A 213 6.53 -7.79 18.59
N ILE A 214 6.31 -8.93 19.25
CA ILE A 214 5.89 -8.97 20.65
C ILE A 214 6.98 -8.36 21.52
N GLU A 215 8.22 -8.81 21.37
CA GLU A 215 9.35 -8.31 22.16
C GLU A 215 9.59 -6.81 22.00
N ALA A 216 9.51 -6.29 20.78
CA ALA A 216 9.62 -4.85 20.52
C ALA A 216 8.52 -4.07 21.24
N MET A 217 7.28 -4.56 21.21
CA MET A 217 6.16 -3.90 21.88
C MET A 217 6.28 -3.96 23.41
N GLU A 218 6.72 -5.08 23.99
CA GLU A 218 6.99 -5.20 25.41
C GLU A 218 8.04 -4.17 25.88
N ARG A 219 9.12 -3.99 25.09
CA ARG A 219 10.16 -2.99 25.40
C ARG A 219 9.61 -1.56 25.30
N ILE A 220 8.84 -1.26 24.27
CA ILE A 220 8.19 0.05 24.08
C ILE A 220 7.22 0.35 25.24
N GLU A 221 6.39 -0.63 25.61
CA GLU A 221 5.41 -0.45 26.70
C GLU A 221 6.06 -0.27 28.07
N LYS A 222 7.24 -0.83 28.28
CA LYS A 222 7.95 -0.70 29.55
C LYS A 222 8.59 0.68 29.73
N GLU A 223 9.10 1.27 28.65
CA GLU A 223 9.93 2.49 28.71
C GLU A 223 9.18 3.78 28.36
N LEU A 224 8.02 3.69 27.70
CA LEU A 224 7.15 4.82 27.40
C LEU A 224 5.90 4.84 28.30
#